data_f13bd99a144a14d22cb47adf3285e393
#
_entry.id   f13bd99a144a14d22cb47adf3285e393
#
_cell.length_a   1.000
_cell.length_b   1.000
_cell.length_c   1.000
_cell.angle_alpha   90.00
_cell.angle_beta   90.00
_cell.angle_gamma   90.00
#
_symmetry.space_group_name_H-M   'P 1'
#
loop_
_entity.id
_entity.type
_entity.pdbx_description
1 polymer ?
#
loop_
_entity_poly.entity_id
_entity_poly.type
_entity_poly.pdbx_seq_one_letter_code
_entity_poly.pdbx_strand_id
1 'polypeptide(L)'
;DTAQISRAMTAFGYDAGEARRLLIIGGGNIGLVLAQEIEREYPWVKAKIIEHNKERAEYISGQLDSTVVLNGDARDIEILEEANIRGTDTVVAVTNDDESNILASLLAKKFGCERTVTLVNTSIYEQLIGSLGIDVVVSPRNITVSTILQHVRRGRIHSVHAVREGLGELIEAEALETS
;
A
#
# COMPACT_ATOMS: atom_id res chain seq x y z
N ASP A 1 8.18 10.19 -17.57
CA ASP A 1 6.74 10.19 -17.86
C ASP A 1 6.15 8.85 -17.43
N THR A 2 5.31 8.87 -16.39
CA THR A 2 4.71 7.69 -15.75
C THR A 2 3.95 6.81 -16.76
N ALA A 3 3.32 7.43 -17.78
CA ALA A 3 2.61 6.73 -18.84
C ALA A 3 3.54 5.89 -19.74
N GLN A 4 4.77 6.31 -19.96
CA GLN A 4 5.76 5.55 -20.72
C GLN A 4 6.27 4.35 -19.93
N ILE A 5 6.43 4.48 -18.62
CA ILE A 5 6.82 3.37 -17.73
C ILE A 5 5.71 2.32 -17.70
N SER A 6 4.45 2.71 -17.54
CA SER A 6 3.31 1.78 -17.58
C SER A 6 3.25 1.02 -18.91
N ARG A 7 3.43 1.70 -20.04
CA ARG A 7 3.44 1.06 -21.38
C ARG A 7 4.62 0.10 -21.55
N ALA A 8 5.80 0.45 -21.02
CA ALA A 8 6.95 -0.45 -21.02
C ALA A 8 6.69 -1.68 -20.13
N MET A 9 6.13 -1.52 -18.95
CA MET A 9 5.78 -2.62 -18.06
C MET A 9 4.77 -3.58 -18.70
N THR A 10 3.73 -3.06 -19.36
CA THR A 10 2.76 -3.86 -20.11
C THR A 10 3.45 -4.65 -21.24
N ALA A 11 4.40 -4.02 -21.97
CA ALA A 11 5.15 -4.68 -23.04
C ALA A 11 6.05 -5.83 -22.54
N PHE A 12 6.46 -5.78 -21.26
CA PHE A 12 7.20 -6.87 -20.59
C PHE A 12 6.29 -7.88 -19.89
N GLY A 13 4.97 -7.83 -20.11
CA GLY A 13 4.01 -8.78 -19.51
C GLY A 13 3.60 -8.44 -18.09
N TYR A 14 3.96 -7.27 -17.58
CA TYR A 14 3.46 -6.74 -16.32
C TYR A 14 2.16 -5.96 -16.55
N ASP A 15 1.16 -6.62 -17.09
CA ASP A 15 -0.19 -6.07 -17.25
C ASP A 15 -0.95 -6.29 -15.94
N ALA A 16 -0.55 -5.53 -14.92
CA ALA A 16 -1.34 -5.42 -13.72
C ALA A 16 -2.50 -4.47 -14.06
N GLY A 17 -3.65 -5.04 -14.40
CA GLY A 17 -4.87 -4.27 -14.60
C GLY A 17 -5.08 -3.28 -13.45
N GLU A 18 -5.60 -2.09 -13.77
CA GLU A 18 -5.94 -1.12 -12.74
C GLU A 18 -6.90 -1.76 -11.74
N ALA A 19 -6.56 -1.70 -10.45
CA ALA A 19 -7.45 -2.17 -9.40
C ALA A 19 -8.73 -1.35 -9.43
N ARG A 20 -9.88 -2.01 -9.54
CA ARG A 20 -11.20 -1.36 -9.51
C ARG A 20 -11.89 -1.54 -8.18
N ARG A 21 -11.49 -2.54 -7.41
CA ARG A 21 -12.06 -2.88 -6.10
C ARG A 21 -10.93 -3.00 -5.11
N LEU A 22 -10.91 -2.07 -4.18
CA LEU A 22 -9.87 -1.93 -3.16
C LEU A 22 -10.45 -2.18 -1.77
N LEU A 23 -9.77 -2.99 -0.98
CA LEU A 23 -10.04 -3.13 0.45
C LEU A 23 -8.86 -2.61 1.25
N ILE A 24 -9.11 -1.61 2.07
CA ILE A 24 -8.14 -1.03 3.00
C ILE A 24 -8.40 -1.64 4.38
N ILE A 25 -7.39 -2.17 5.02
CA ILE A 25 -7.44 -2.69 6.37
C ILE A 25 -6.73 -1.72 7.30
N GLY A 26 -7.51 -1.09 8.18
CA GLY A 26 -7.09 -0.02 9.07
C GLY A 26 -7.53 1.37 8.61
N GLY A 27 -8.45 1.98 9.38
CA GLY A 27 -8.96 3.34 9.19
C GLY A 27 -8.16 4.40 9.95
N GLY A 28 -6.88 4.14 10.22
CA GLY A 28 -5.94 5.10 10.79
C GLY A 28 -5.69 6.31 9.88
N ASN A 29 -4.65 7.08 10.19
CA ASN A 29 -4.33 8.26 9.38
C ASN A 29 -3.94 7.89 7.94
N ILE A 30 -3.16 6.82 7.75
CA ILE A 30 -2.75 6.36 6.43
C ILE A 30 -3.95 5.86 5.63
N GLY A 31 -4.80 5.01 6.23
CA GLY A 31 -5.96 4.44 5.54
C GLY A 31 -6.99 5.49 5.15
N LEU A 32 -7.27 6.45 6.04
CA LEU A 32 -8.19 7.56 5.75
C LEU A 32 -7.67 8.43 4.59
N VAL A 33 -6.42 8.88 4.67
CA VAL A 33 -5.82 9.72 3.61
C VAL A 33 -5.77 8.97 2.28
N LEU A 34 -5.41 7.68 2.30
CA LEU A 34 -5.41 6.85 1.09
C LEU A 34 -6.80 6.78 0.47
N ALA A 35 -7.85 6.55 1.27
CA ALA A 35 -9.22 6.49 0.77
C ALA A 35 -9.66 7.83 0.16
N GLN A 36 -9.38 8.96 0.83
CA GLN A 36 -9.69 10.30 0.32
C GLN A 36 -8.98 10.60 -1.00
N GLU A 37 -7.70 10.24 -1.12
CA GLU A 37 -6.95 10.39 -2.38
C GLU A 37 -7.55 9.53 -3.51
N ILE A 38 -7.98 8.30 -3.18
CA ILE A 38 -8.62 7.42 -4.16
C ILE A 38 -9.96 8.00 -4.61
N GLU A 39 -10.80 8.49 -3.72
CA GLU A 39 -12.06 9.15 -4.09
C GLU A 39 -11.83 10.35 -5.01
N ARG A 40 -10.79 11.13 -4.75
CA ARG A 40 -10.47 12.33 -5.52
C ARG A 40 -9.89 12.04 -6.89
N GLU A 41 -8.87 11.17 -6.94
CA GLU A 41 -8.06 10.96 -8.15
C GLU A 41 -8.53 9.77 -9.00
N TYR A 42 -9.22 8.78 -8.36
CA TYR A 42 -9.62 7.52 -9.00
C TYR A 42 -11.11 7.20 -8.72
N PRO A 43 -12.06 8.07 -9.14
CA PRO A 43 -13.49 7.92 -8.77
C PRO A 43 -14.14 6.64 -9.32
N TRP A 44 -13.47 5.94 -10.23
CA TRP A 44 -13.93 4.64 -10.73
C TRP A 44 -13.50 3.46 -9.85
N VAL A 45 -12.63 3.66 -8.86
CA VAL A 45 -12.21 2.64 -7.89
C VAL A 45 -13.23 2.59 -6.75
N LYS A 46 -13.77 1.40 -6.51
CA LYS A 46 -14.64 1.16 -5.37
C LYS A 46 -13.80 0.74 -4.17
N ALA A 47 -13.63 1.64 -3.22
CA ALA A 47 -12.89 1.39 -2.00
C ALA A 47 -13.81 0.98 -0.85
N LYS A 48 -13.31 0.11 0.02
CA LYS A 48 -13.87 -0.20 1.33
C LYS A 48 -12.79 -0.12 2.39
N ILE A 49 -13.15 0.19 3.62
CA ILE A 49 -12.26 0.17 4.78
C ILE A 49 -12.83 -0.78 5.83
N ILE A 50 -11.99 -1.63 6.42
CA ILE A 50 -12.28 -2.33 7.67
C ILE A 50 -11.51 -1.62 8.78
N GLU A 51 -12.24 -1.17 9.81
CA GLU A 51 -11.69 -0.52 11.00
C GLU A 51 -12.21 -1.20 12.27
N HIS A 52 -11.28 -1.63 13.12
CA HIS A 52 -11.61 -2.36 14.34
C HIS A 52 -12.26 -1.47 15.41
N ASN A 53 -11.76 -0.25 15.58
CA ASN A 53 -12.29 0.69 16.56
C ASN A 53 -13.58 1.34 16.05
N LYS A 54 -14.69 1.13 16.78
CA LYS A 54 -16.02 1.63 16.39
C LYS A 54 -16.07 3.15 16.29
N GLU A 55 -15.54 3.88 17.27
CA GLU A 55 -15.56 5.35 17.26
C GLU A 55 -14.75 5.90 16.07
N ARG A 56 -13.63 5.24 15.76
CA ARG A 56 -12.82 5.60 14.59
C ARG A 56 -13.54 5.29 13.29
N ALA A 57 -14.21 4.15 13.17
CA ALA A 57 -15.00 3.77 12.01
C ALA A 57 -16.14 4.78 11.76
N GLU A 58 -16.87 5.17 12.80
CA GLU A 58 -17.90 6.22 12.74
C GLU A 58 -17.31 7.58 12.30
N TYR A 59 -16.18 7.97 12.87
CA TYR A 59 -15.50 9.21 12.50
C TYR A 59 -15.09 9.24 11.04
N ILE A 60 -14.40 8.20 10.54
CA ILE A 60 -13.90 8.19 9.17
C ILE A 60 -15.04 8.04 8.15
N SER A 61 -16.14 7.36 8.50
CA SER A 61 -17.31 7.27 7.61
C SER A 61 -17.92 8.64 7.32
N GLY A 62 -17.81 9.58 8.26
CA GLY A 62 -18.25 10.97 8.06
C GLY A 62 -17.24 11.85 7.28
N GLN A 63 -16.06 11.32 6.94
CA GLN A 63 -15.00 12.03 6.22
C GLN A 63 -14.82 11.52 4.77
N LEU A 64 -15.61 10.53 4.38
CA LEU A 64 -15.52 9.85 3.10
C LEU A 64 -16.87 9.94 2.38
N ASP A 65 -16.83 10.16 1.07
CA ASP A 65 -18.04 10.39 0.26
C ASP A 65 -18.55 9.09 -0.38
N SER A 66 -17.67 8.20 -0.83
CA SER A 66 -18.02 7.00 -1.58
C SER A 66 -17.46 5.69 -1.01
N THR A 67 -16.46 5.78 -0.14
CA THR A 67 -15.82 4.62 0.49
C THR A 67 -16.71 4.04 1.59
N VAL A 68 -17.00 2.76 1.52
CA VAL A 68 -17.78 2.06 2.54
C VAL A 68 -16.88 1.68 3.71
N VAL A 69 -17.27 2.06 4.93
CA VAL A 69 -16.55 1.71 6.16
C VAL A 69 -17.29 0.59 6.88
N LEU A 70 -16.58 -0.51 7.15
CA LEU A 70 -17.05 -1.65 7.93
C LEU A 70 -16.35 -1.63 9.29
N ASN A 71 -17.12 -1.76 10.37
CA ASN A 71 -16.54 -1.89 11.70
C ASN A 71 -16.36 -3.36 12.06
N GLY A 72 -15.13 -3.81 12.22
CA GLY A 72 -14.82 -5.20 12.58
C GLY A 72 -13.33 -5.50 12.56
N ASP A 73 -13.00 -6.73 12.91
CA ASP A 73 -11.63 -7.24 12.87
C ASP A 73 -11.35 -7.88 11.49
N ALA A 74 -10.34 -7.37 10.79
CA ALA A 74 -9.96 -7.91 9.48
C ALA A 74 -9.36 -9.34 9.53
N ARG A 75 -9.16 -9.91 10.71
CA ARG A 75 -8.79 -11.31 10.91
C ARG A 75 -10.02 -12.22 11.02
N ASP A 76 -11.20 -11.64 11.16
CA ASP A 76 -12.47 -12.35 11.16
C ASP A 76 -12.93 -12.61 9.71
N ILE A 77 -13.19 -13.88 9.42
CA ILE A 77 -13.62 -14.32 8.09
C ILE A 77 -14.97 -13.72 7.71
N GLU A 78 -15.89 -13.59 8.66
CA GLU A 78 -17.23 -13.03 8.40
C GLU A 78 -17.14 -11.57 7.94
N ILE A 79 -16.27 -10.78 8.57
CA ILE A 79 -16.03 -9.38 8.19
C ILE A 79 -15.34 -9.27 6.81
N LEU A 80 -14.39 -10.17 6.52
CA LEU A 80 -13.76 -10.22 5.19
C LEU A 80 -14.77 -10.62 4.11
N GLU A 81 -15.71 -11.53 4.39
CA GLU A 81 -16.77 -11.91 3.46
C GLU A 81 -17.79 -10.78 3.27
N GLU A 82 -18.17 -10.05 4.32
CA GLU A 82 -19.00 -8.84 4.24
C GLU A 82 -18.31 -7.75 3.39
N ALA A 83 -17.00 -7.61 3.52
CA ALA A 83 -16.21 -6.73 2.66
C ALA A 83 -16.15 -7.20 1.20
N ASN A 84 -16.61 -8.41 0.89
CA ASN A 84 -16.52 -9.07 -0.41
C ASN A 84 -15.07 -9.32 -0.84
N ILE A 85 -14.28 -9.91 0.05
CA ILE A 85 -12.86 -10.18 -0.16
C ILE A 85 -12.59 -10.99 -1.45
N ARG A 86 -13.45 -11.96 -1.79
CA ARG A 86 -13.33 -12.78 -3.01
C ARG A 86 -13.49 -11.98 -4.30
N GLY A 87 -14.13 -10.84 -4.23
CA GLY A 87 -14.32 -9.93 -5.36
C GLY A 87 -13.38 -8.72 -5.30
N THR A 88 -12.38 -8.71 -4.43
CA THR A 88 -11.44 -7.61 -4.25
C THR A 88 -10.19 -7.83 -5.10
N ASP A 89 -9.79 -6.82 -5.87
CA ASP A 89 -8.61 -6.90 -6.73
C ASP A 89 -7.32 -6.65 -5.93
N THR A 90 -7.37 -5.67 -5.02
CA THR A 90 -6.20 -5.30 -4.19
C THR A 90 -6.62 -5.11 -2.73
N VAL A 91 -5.82 -5.65 -1.83
CA VAL A 91 -5.92 -5.39 -0.38
C VAL A 91 -4.71 -4.58 0.07
N VAL A 92 -4.95 -3.53 0.85
CA VAL A 92 -3.93 -2.66 1.44
C VAL A 92 -4.06 -2.70 2.95
N ALA A 93 -3.15 -3.36 3.64
CA ALA A 93 -3.14 -3.48 5.10
C ALA A 93 -2.20 -2.41 5.70
N VAL A 94 -2.79 -1.44 6.43
CA VAL A 94 -2.10 -0.23 6.93
C VAL A 94 -2.50 0.11 8.36
N THR A 95 -2.74 -0.91 9.18
CA THR A 95 -2.91 -0.71 10.63
C THR A 95 -1.56 -0.38 11.29
N ASN A 96 -1.58 -0.08 12.58
CA ASN A 96 -0.36 0.12 13.39
C ASN A 96 0.22 -1.19 13.95
N ASP A 97 -0.36 -2.34 13.61
CA ASP A 97 0.03 -3.67 14.08
C ASP A 97 0.52 -4.51 12.90
N ASP A 98 1.83 -4.79 12.86
CA ASP A 98 2.48 -5.50 11.76
C ASP A 98 1.93 -6.93 11.60
N GLU A 99 1.66 -7.62 12.72
CA GLU A 99 1.14 -8.99 12.71
C GLU A 99 -0.28 -9.04 12.13
N SER A 100 -1.14 -8.09 12.49
CA SER A 100 -2.47 -7.94 11.92
C SER A 100 -2.41 -7.64 10.43
N ASN A 101 -1.50 -6.76 9.99
CA ASN A 101 -1.30 -6.44 8.58
C ASN A 101 -0.87 -7.66 7.76
N ILE A 102 0.09 -8.43 8.29
CA ILE A 102 0.59 -9.64 7.64
C ILE A 102 -0.52 -10.69 7.56
N LEU A 103 -1.18 -10.98 8.69
CA LEU A 103 -2.20 -12.02 8.75
C LEU A 103 -3.39 -11.68 7.84
N ALA A 104 -3.87 -10.45 7.86
CA ALA A 104 -4.97 -10.00 6.99
C ALA A 104 -4.60 -10.10 5.50
N SER A 105 -3.36 -9.76 5.13
CA SER A 105 -2.87 -9.91 3.76
C SER A 105 -2.80 -11.37 3.33
N LEU A 106 -2.35 -12.28 4.21
CA LEU A 106 -2.32 -13.71 3.94
C LEU A 106 -3.73 -14.30 3.80
N LEU A 107 -4.68 -13.87 4.64
CA LEU A 107 -6.08 -14.25 4.50
C LEU A 107 -6.64 -13.75 3.17
N ALA A 108 -6.37 -12.51 2.78
CA ALA A 108 -6.78 -11.96 1.49
C ALA A 108 -6.26 -12.82 0.32
N LYS A 109 -4.98 -13.19 0.32
CA LYS A 109 -4.41 -14.10 -0.69
C LYS A 109 -5.10 -15.46 -0.70
N LYS A 110 -5.36 -16.02 0.47
CA LYS A 110 -6.09 -17.30 0.61
C LYS A 110 -7.49 -17.23 0.00
N PHE A 111 -8.16 -16.09 0.08
CA PHE A 111 -9.48 -15.85 -0.52
C PHE A 111 -9.44 -15.48 -2.00
N GLY A 112 -8.25 -15.42 -2.61
CA GLY A 112 -8.07 -15.21 -4.04
C GLY A 112 -7.85 -13.75 -4.45
N CYS A 113 -7.54 -12.86 -3.51
CA CYS A 113 -7.13 -11.50 -3.84
C CYS A 113 -5.85 -11.52 -4.70
N GLU A 114 -5.87 -10.81 -5.81
CA GLU A 114 -4.76 -10.82 -6.77
C GLU A 114 -3.51 -10.10 -6.23
N ARG A 115 -3.71 -8.99 -5.52
CA ARG A 115 -2.60 -8.17 -5.03
C ARG A 115 -2.78 -7.77 -3.57
N THR A 116 -1.69 -7.87 -2.81
CA THR A 116 -1.62 -7.39 -1.43
C THR A 116 -0.50 -6.38 -1.25
N VAL A 117 -0.80 -5.29 -0.55
CA VAL A 117 0.16 -4.26 -0.14
C VAL A 117 0.13 -4.22 1.38
N THR A 118 1.24 -4.47 2.02
CA THR A 118 1.32 -4.64 3.47
C THR A 118 2.31 -3.67 4.08
N LEU A 119 1.82 -2.84 4.99
CA LEU A 119 2.67 -1.94 5.77
C LEU A 119 3.33 -2.71 6.89
N VAL A 120 4.64 -2.57 7.03
CA VAL A 120 5.44 -3.21 8.08
C VAL A 120 6.46 -2.21 8.63
N ASN A 121 6.47 -2.06 9.94
CA ASN A 121 7.38 -1.15 10.64
C ASN A 121 8.65 -1.87 11.13
N THR A 122 8.55 -3.17 11.38
CA THR A 122 9.60 -4.00 11.99
C THR A 122 10.41 -4.72 10.90
N SER A 123 11.69 -4.40 10.79
CA SER A 123 12.57 -4.91 9.73
C SER A 123 12.72 -6.43 9.69
N ILE A 124 12.57 -7.12 10.84
CA ILE A 124 12.65 -8.58 10.88
C ILE A 124 11.51 -9.23 10.08
N TYR A 125 10.34 -8.61 10.03
CA TYR A 125 9.21 -9.12 9.26
C TYR A 125 9.39 -8.90 7.75
N GLU A 126 10.09 -7.83 7.33
CA GLU A 126 10.36 -7.57 5.91
C GLU A 126 11.05 -8.78 5.24
N GLN A 127 11.98 -9.42 5.94
CA GLN A 127 12.70 -10.60 5.44
C GLN A 127 11.83 -11.86 5.34
N LEU A 128 10.87 -12.02 6.26
CA LEU A 128 9.98 -13.18 6.30
C LEU A 128 8.87 -13.08 5.23
N ILE A 129 8.34 -11.89 5.02
CA ILE A 129 7.15 -11.65 4.19
C ILE A 129 7.38 -12.04 2.73
N GLY A 130 8.62 -11.85 2.20
CA GLY A 130 8.95 -12.24 0.83
C GLY A 130 8.73 -13.72 0.52
N SER A 131 8.79 -14.60 1.54
CA SER A 131 8.52 -16.04 1.41
C SER A 131 7.05 -16.41 1.62
N LEU A 132 6.23 -15.51 2.13
CA LEU A 132 4.83 -15.78 2.50
C LEU A 132 3.82 -15.50 1.39
N GLY A 133 4.26 -15.01 0.23
CA GLY A 133 3.39 -14.75 -0.92
C GLY A 133 2.64 -13.41 -0.84
N ILE A 134 3.11 -12.47 -0.03
CA ILE A 134 2.67 -11.07 -0.04
C ILE A 134 3.39 -10.35 -1.19
N ASP A 135 2.65 -9.58 -1.98
CA ASP A 135 3.18 -9.04 -3.25
C ASP A 135 4.03 -7.78 -3.04
N VAL A 136 3.59 -6.89 -2.14
CA VAL A 136 4.27 -5.61 -1.88
C VAL A 136 4.36 -5.37 -0.37
N VAL A 137 5.56 -5.02 0.08
CA VAL A 137 5.83 -4.58 1.45
C VAL A 137 6.19 -3.10 1.45
N VAL A 138 5.53 -2.33 2.28
CA VAL A 138 5.79 -0.90 2.46
C VAL A 138 6.34 -0.66 3.86
N SER A 139 7.55 -0.13 3.94
CA SER A 139 8.19 0.26 5.20
C SER A 139 8.23 1.79 5.30
N PRO A 140 7.36 2.41 6.13
CA PRO A 140 7.37 3.86 6.33
C PRO A 140 8.71 4.39 6.82
N ARG A 141 9.40 3.60 7.64
CA ARG A 141 10.74 3.92 8.14
C ARG A 141 11.73 4.07 6.99
N ASN A 142 11.77 3.12 6.06
CA ASN A 142 12.70 3.15 4.94
C ASN A 142 12.39 4.30 3.98
N ILE A 143 11.10 4.55 3.72
CA ILE A 143 10.65 5.69 2.92
C ILE A 143 11.09 7.01 3.56
N THR A 144 10.85 7.18 4.86
CA THR A 144 11.22 8.40 5.59
C THR A 144 12.72 8.64 5.58
N VAL A 145 13.52 7.60 5.88
CA VAL A 145 15.00 7.71 5.85
C VAL A 145 15.49 8.07 4.45
N SER A 146 14.99 7.41 3.41
CA SER A 146 15.35 7.70 2.02
C SER A 146 15.00 9.14 1.64
N THR A 147 13.82 9.62 2.01
CA THR A 147 13.40 11.01 1.77
C THR A 147 14.30 12.02 2.50
N ILE A 148 14.64 11.77 3.77
CA ILE A 148 15.58 12.64 4.51
C ILE A 148 16.95 12.65 3.85
N LEU A 149 17.46 11.49 3.47
CA LEU A 149 18.79 11.38 2.83
C LEU A 149 18.84 12.12 1.49
N GLN A 150 17.76 12.18 0.72
CA GLN A 150 17.68 13.02 -0.49
C GLN A 150 18.00 14.49 -0.19
N HIS A 151 17.48 15.01 0.92
CA HIS A 151 17.69 16.42 1.30
C HIS A 151 19.06 16.69 1.96
N VAL A 152 19.68 15.66 2.55
CA VAL A 152 21.01 15.78 3.20
C VAL A 152 22.15 15.60 2.19
N ARG A 153 21.97 14.80 1.15
CA ARG A 153 22.99 14.58 0.11
C ARG A 153 23.22 15.87 -0.68
N ARG A 154 24.51 16.25 -0.82
CA ARG A 154 24.90 17.38 -1.66
C ARG A 154 24.79 16.97 -3.13
N GLY A 155 23.92 17.63 -3.88
CA GLY A 155 23.68 17.39 -5.31
C GLY A 155 22.22 17.62 -5.67
N ARG A 156 21.92 17.81 -6.96
CA ARG A 156 20.53 17.88 -7.47
C ARG A 156 20.03 16.44 -7.69
N ILE A 157 19.68 15.76 -6.60
CA ILE A 157 19.12 14.42 -6.64
C ILE A 157 17.59 14.54 -6.71
N HIS A 158 16.97 13.99 -7.74
CA HIS A 158 15.54 14.03 -7.95
C HIS A 158 14.83 12.88 -7.22
N SER A 159 15.42 11.68 -7.23
CA SER A 159 14.86 10.53 -6.52
C SER A 159 15.95 9.54 -6.10
N VAL A 160 15.67 8.80 -5.02
CA VAL A 160 16.49 7.67 -4.55
C VAL A 160 15.57 6.53 -4.21
N HIS A 161 15.74 5.39 -4.85
CA HIS A 161 14.99 4.17 -4.58
C HIS A 161 15.95 3.08 -4.14
N ALA A 162 15.76 2.54 -2.94
CA ALA A 162 16.50 1.38 -2.48
C ALA A 162 16.08 0.14 -3.29
N VAL A 163 17.06 -0.58 -3.81
CA VAL A 163 16.87 -1.85 -4.50
C VAL A 163 17.17 -2.96 -3.51
N ARG A 164 16.14 -3.74 -3.13
CA ARG A 164 16.21 -4.88 -2.18
C ARG A 164 17.28 -4.71 -1.11
N GLU A 165 16.88 -4.52 0.11
CA GLU A 165 17.64 -4.60 1.37
C GLU A 165 19.18 -4.55 1.22
N GLY A 166 19.73 -3.36 0.96
CA GLY A 166 21.19 -3.17 1.01
C GLY A 166 21.99 -3.63 -0.22
N LEU A 167 21.36 -4.11 -1.29
CA LEU A 167 22.04 -4.49 -2.53
C LEU A 167 22.42 -3.29 -3.41
N GLY A 168 21.78 -2.14 -3.19
CA GLY A 168 22.09 -0.93 -3.95
C GLY A 168 20.99 0.12 -3.86
N GLU A 169 21.25 1.25 -4.49
CA GLU A 169 20.29 2.36 -4.61
C GLU A 169 20.22 2.77 -6.09
N LEU A 170 19.01 2.99 -6.58
CA LEU A 170 18.77 3.67 -7.84
C LEU A 170 18.68 5.16 -7.57
N ILE A 171 19.57 5.95 -8.12
CA ILE A 171 19.62 7.40 -7.92
C ILE A 171 19.34 8.07 -9.25
N GLU A 172 18.33 8.92 -9.26
CA GLU A 172 18.07 9.87 -10.34
C GLU A 172 18.64 11.24 -9.93
N ALA A 173 19.59 11.72 -10.68
CA ALA A 173 20.27 13.00 -10.39
C ALA A 173 20.51 13.81 -11.66
N GLU A 174 20.53 15.14 -11.52
CA GLU A 174 20.94 16.04 -12.60
C GLU A 174 22.45 16.00 -12.74
N ALA A 175 22.94 15.67 -13.94
CA ALA A 175 24.36 15.76 -14.25
C ALA A 175 24.75 17.25 -14.34
N LEU A 176 25.64 17.68 -13.46
CA LEU A 176 26.21 19.03 -13.50
C LEU A 176 27.39 19.04 -14.44
N GLU A 177 27.56 20.14 -15.22
CA GLU A 177 28.79 20.35 -15.97
C GLU A 177 29.97 20.38 -15.00
N THR A 178 30.88 19.44 -15.14
CA THR A 178 32.15 19.44 -14.40
C THR A 178 33.07 20.46 -15.05
N SER A 179 33.43 21.50 -14.30
CA SER A 179 34.49 22.45 -14.67
C SER A 179 35.85 21.79 -14.61
#